data_a394087752be62292a70fc6baa0e07e4
#
_entry.id   a394087752be62292a70fc6baa0e07e4
#
_cell.length_a   1.000
_cell.length_b   1.000
_cell.length_c   1.000
_cell.angle_alpha   90.00
_cell.angle_beta   90.00
_cell.angle_gamma   90.00
#
_symmetry.space_group_name_H-M   'P 1'
#
loop_
_entity.id
_entity.type
_entity.pdbx_description
1 polymer ?
#
loop_
_entity_poly.entity_id
_entity_poly.type
_entity_poly.pdbx_seq_one_letter_code
_entity_poly.pdbx_strand_id
1 'polypeptide(L)'
;MTIAVEPAAPEYVWTANNALVFAPRGMPPAAYPVLLHLLGRQEPGGRCLVTHGTLAAEIGITRPKVTRALQHLGFARMVWKEGNGAYRLSPLIAGFRTPAEQLQAIGATDDDDRFDHPNFQERYEQQTEAYEEEKQAKAAERQKRLEPPINLATRRRT
;
A
#
# COMPACT_ATOMS: atom_id res chain seq x y z
N MET A 1 36.23 -29.24 -1.55
CA MET A 1 35.42 -29.26 -2.79
C MET A 1 34.24 -28.35 -2.59
N THR A 2 34.32 -27.13 -3.08
CA THR A 2 33.27 -26.14 -2.96
C THR A 2 32.26 -26.43 -4.06
N ILE A 3 31.09 -26.95 -3.70
CA ILE A 3 29.98 -27.10 -4.62
C ILE A 3 29.52 -25.69 -4.96
N ALA A 4 29.84 -25.20 -6.15
CA ALA A 4 29.22 -23.98 -6.69
C ALA A 4 27.74 -24.29 -6.84
N VAL A 5 26.91 -23.74 -5.95
CA VAL A 5 25.47 -23.73 -6.13
C VAL A 5 25.25 -22.83 -7.33
N GLU A 6 24.93 -23.42 -8.47
CA GLU A 6 24.48 -22.69 -9.63
C GLU A 6 23.26 -21.83 -9.18
N PRO A 7 23.29 -20.50 -9.37
CA PRO A 7 22.13 -19.70 -9.02
C PRO A 7 20.94 -20.25 -9.80
N ALA A 8 19.87 -20.59 -9.08
CA ALA A 8 18.62 -21.02 -9.71
C ALA A 8 18.27 -20.02 -10.82
N ALA A 9 17.96 -20.53 -12.01
CA ALA A 9 17.55 -19.68 -13.12
C ALA A 9 16.42 -18.76 -12.64
N PRO A 10 16.48 -17.45 -12.93
CA PRO A 10 15.46 -16.54 -12.47
C PRO A 10 14.08 -17.01 -12.95
N GLU A 11 13.15 -17.16 -12.02
CA GLU A 11 11.77 -17.51 -12.36
C GLU A 11 11.18 -16.29 -13.09
N TYR A 12 11.00 -16.43 -14.42
CA TYR A 12 10.42 -15.36 -15.21
C TYR A 12 8.93 -15.22 -14.89
N VAL A 13 8.58 -14.05 -14.36
CA VAL A 13 7.21 -13.69 -14.07
C VAL A 13 6.76 -12.70 -15.13
N TRP A 14 5.71 -13.05 -15.88
CA TRP A 14 5.13 -12.14 -16.86
C TRP A 14 4.38 -11.02 -16.14
N THR A 15 4.65 -9.77 -16.54
CA THR A 15 3.91 -8.59 -16.05
C THR A 15 3.66 -7.62 -17.21
N ALA A 16 2.47 -7.02 -17.25
CA ALA A 16 2.13 -5.97 -18.20
C ALA A 16 2.54 -4.61 -17.62
N ASN A 17 3.58 -4.00 -18.19
CA ASN A 17 4.13 -2.74 -17.66
C ASN A 17 3.27 -1.51 -17.97
N ASN A 18 2.38 -1.56 -18.96
CA ASN A 18 1.55 -0.44 -19.38
C ASN A 18 0.59 0.07 -18.29
N ALA A 19 0.22 -0.78 -17.33
CA ALA A 19 -0.65 -0.37 -16.23
C ALA A 19 0.02 0.62 -15.27
N LEU A 20 1.35 0.63 -15.16
CA LEU A 20 2.07 1.53 -14.26
C LEU A 20 1.91 3.02 -14.61
N VAL A 21 1.49 3.36 -15.83
CA VAL A 21 1.20 4.75 -16.22
C VAL A 21 -0.03 5.32 -15.51
N PHE A 22 -0.89 4.46 -14.97
CA PHE A 22 -2.08 4.85 -14.22
C PHE A 22 -1.82 5.11 -12.72
N ALA A 23 -0.55 5.09 -12.27
CA ALA A 23 -0.25 5.45 -10.89
C ALA A 23 -0.81 6.83 -10.55
N PRO A 24 -1.55 6.97 -9.41
CA PRO A 24 -2.20 8.24 -9.08
C PRO A 24 -1.18 9.33 -8.79
N ARG A 25 -1.54 10.57 -9.12
CA ARG A 25 -0.77 11.74 -8.70
C ARG A 25 -0.97 11.99 -7.21
N GLY A 26 0.06 12.53 -6.57
CA GLY A 26 -0.02 12.91 -5.15
C GLY A 26 0.24 11.78 -4.16
N MET A 27 0.70 10.61 -4.61
CA MET A 27 1.16 9.57 -3.69
C MET A 27 2.40 10.02 -2.92
N PRO A 28 2.56 9.58 -1.66
CA PRO A 28 3.78 9.84 -0.91
C PRO A 28 5.01 9.33 -1.67
N PRO A 29 6.15 10.03 -1.66
CA PRO A 29 7.37 9.58 -2.34
C PRO A 29 7.81 8.17 -1.94
N ALA A 30 7.58 7.78 -0.68
CA ALA A 30 7.89 6.44 -0.18
C ALA A 30 7.04 5.31 -0.82
N ALA A 31 5.90 5.63 -1.45
CA ALA A 31 5.04 4.64 -2.09
C ALA A 31 5.74 3.94 -3.27
N TYR A 32 6.53 4.67 -4.04
CA TYR A 32 7.22 4.11 -5.20
C TYR A 32 8.29 3.07 -4.83
N PRO A 33 9.27 3.33 -3.94
CA PRO A 33 10.21 2.31 -3.55
C PRO A 33 9.55 1.14 -2.82
N VAL A 34 8.49 1.35 -2.04
CA VAL A 34 7.73 0.27 -1.42
C VAL A 34 7.09 -0.62 -2.49
N LEU A 35 6.45 -0.02 -3.51
CA LEU A 35 5.86 -0.76 -4.62
C LEU A 35 6.92 -1.57 -5.39
N LEU A 36 8.07 -0.98 -5.67
CA LEU A 36 9.17 -1.67 -6.36
C LEU A 36 9.70 -2.87 -5.56
N HIS A 37 9.83 -2.73 -4.23
CA HIS A 37 10.21 -3.85 -3.37
C HIS A 37 9.18 -4.97 -3.36
N LEU A 38 7.89 -4.64 -3.38
CA LEU A 38 6.82 -5.64 -3.49
C LEU A 38 6.85 -6.35 -4.84
N LEU A 39 7.02 -5.59 -5.94
CA LEU A 39 7.17 -6.16 -7.29
C LEU A 39 8.36 -7.13 -7.38
N GLY A 40 9.48 -6.79 -6.76
CA GLY A 40 10.68 -7.63 -6.74
C GLY A 40 10.57 -8.87 -5.84
N ARG A 41 9.61 -8.91 -4.91
CA ARG A 41 9.43 -10.01 -3.94
C ARG A 41 8.22 -10.88 -4.19
N GLN A 42 7.41 -10.53 -5.17
CA GLN A 42 6.17 -11.25 -5.40
C GLN A 42 6.39 -12.69 -5.82
N GLU A 43 5.52 -13.56 -5.36
CA GLU A 43 5.29 -14.87 -5.94
C GLU A 43 4.38 -14.73 -7.18
N PRO A 44 4.38 -15.69 -8.11
CA PRO A 44 3.43 -15.70 -9.22
C PRO A 44 1.99 -15.52 -8.73
N GLY A 45 1.27 -14.55 -9.31
CA GLY A 45 -0.05 -14.12 -8.84
C GLY A 45 -0.02 -12.90 -7.92
N GLY A 46 1.16 -12.34 -7.63
CA GLY A 46 1.32 -11.05 -6.95
C GLY A 46 1.30 -11.09 -5.42
N ARG A 47 1.37 -12.28 -4.81
CA ARG A 47 1.45 -12.37 -3.35
C ARG A 47 2.85 -12.02 -2.86
N CYS A 48 2.92 -11.19 -1.82
CA CYS A 48 4.16 -10.75 -1.18
C CYS A 48 4.10 -11.02 0.33
N LEU A 49 5.11 -11.73 0.85
CA LEU A 49 5.26 -11.96 2.28
C LEU A 49 6.40 -11.08 2.79
N VAL A 50 6.06 -10.00 3.48
CA VAL A 50 7.05 -9.05 4.00
C VAL A 50 6.46 -8.21 5.12
N THR A 51 7.27 -7.91 6.14
CA THR A 51 6.87 -7.04 7.24
C THR A 51 7.21 -5.57 6.96
N HIS A 52 6.51 -4.64 7.62
CA HIS A 52 6.85 -3.22 7.54
C HIS A 52 8.28 -2.93 8.03
N GLY A 53 8.75 -3.67 9.04
CA GLY A 53 10.11 -3.54 9.55
C GLY A 53 11.16 -3.93 8.51
N THR A 54 10.93 -5.02 7.79
CA THR A 54 11.80 -5.48 6.71
C THR A 54 11.87 -4.46 5.58
N LEU A 55 10.72 -3.99 5.10
CA LEU A 55 10.66 -2.94 4.06
C LEU A 55 11.35 -1.65 4.50
N ALA A 56 11.13 -1.22 5.75
CA ALA A 56 11.76 -0.04 6.30
C ALA A 56 13.29 -0.14 6.31
N ALA A 57 13.83 -1.28 6.77
CA ALA A 57 15.26 -1.52 6.82
C ALA A 57 15.89 -1.57 5.43
N GLU A 58 15.26 -2.25 4.48
CA GLU A 58 15.79 -2.42 3.12
C GLU A 58 15.74 -1.14 2.28
N ILE A 59 14.68 -0.35 2.44
CA ILE A 59 14.51 0.92 1.72
C ILE A 59 15.30 2.06 2.41
N GLY A 60 15.64 1.91 3.69
CA GLY A 60 16.30 2.97 4.47
C GLY A 60 15.34 4.09 4.91
N ILE A 61 14.08 3.77 5.16
CA ILE A 61 13.05 4.70 5.64
C ILE A 61 12.47 4.25 6.97
N THR A 62 11.70 5.11 7.62
CA THR A 62 11.05 4.76 8.88
C THR A 62 9.81 3.88 8.68
N ARG A 63 9.52 3.03 9.65
CA ARG A 63 8.34 2.15 9.65
C ARG A 63 7.01 2.90 9.46
N PRO A 64 6.76 4.07 10.08
CA PRO A 64 5.57 4.88 9.79
C PRO A 64 5.45 5.32 8.32
N LYS A 65 6.57 5.63 7.66
CA LYS A 65 6.57 5.96 6.22
C LYS A 65 6.18 4.76 5.36
N VAL A 66 6.63 3.55 5.71
CA VAL A 66 6.19 2.31 5.05
C VAL A 66 4.70 2.09 5.24
N THR A 67 4.20 2.24 6.47
CA THR A 67 2.78 2.10 6.78
C THR A 67 1.92 3.05 5.95
N ARG A 68 2.32 4.33 5.89
CA ARG A 68 1.63 5.33 5.08
C ARG A 68 1.71 5.02 3.58
N ALA A 69 2.85 4.57 3.09
CA ALA A 69 3.03 4.18 1.69
C ALA A 69 2.10 3.03 1.30
N LEU A 70 2.06 1.96 2.10
CA LEU A 70 1.17 0.81 1.87
C LEU A 70 -0.30 1.20 1.91
N GLN A 71 -0.68 2.12 2.78
CA GLN A 71 -2.03 2.64 2.87
C GLN A 71 -2.43 3.40 1.60
N HIS A 72 -1.58 4.29 1.09
CA HIS A 72 -1.81 5.00 -0.16
C HIS A 72 -1.83 4.07 -1.38
N LEU A 73 -0.99 3.04 -1.41
CA LEU A 73 -1.04 2.00 -2.43
C LEU A 73 -2.34 1.20 -2.37
N GLY A 74 -2.91 1.02 -1.18
CA GLY A 74 -4.25 0.45 -1.00
C GLY A 74 -5.36 1.36 -1.55
N PHE A 75 -5.32 2.67 -1.27
CA PHE A 75 -6.26 3.65 -1.84
C PHE A 75 -6.17 3.70 -3.37
N ALA A 76 -4.95 3.57 -3.90
CA ALA A 76 -4.71 3.50 -5.33
C ALA A 76 -5.12 2.16 -5.98
N ARG A 77 -5.62 1.19 -5.21
CA ARG A 77 -5.97 -0.16 -5.70
C ARG A 77 -4.81 -0.90 -6.36
N MET A 78 -3.58 -0.58 -5.98
CA MET A 78 -2.37 -1.25 -6.49
C MET A 78 -1.93 -2.41 -5.60
N VAL A 79 -2.24 -2.34 -4.30
CA VAL A 79 -1.86 -3.35 -3.30
C VAL A 79 -3.01 -3.58 -2.33
N TRP A 80 -3.29 -4.84 -2.00
CA TRP A 80 -4.23 -5.21 -0.93
C TRP A 80 -3.50 -5.88 0.22
N LYS A 81 -3.97 -5.63 1.42
CA LYS A 81 -3.52 -6.36 2.61
C LYS A 81 -4.36 -7.62 2.77
N GLU A 82 -3.73 -8.79 2.69
CA GLU A 82 -4.38 -10.09 2.94
C GLU A 82 -4.31 -10.52 4.42
N GLY A 83 -3.32 -10.00 5.15
CA GLY A 83 -3.11 -10.33 6.54
C GLY A 83 -1.87 -9.65 7.09
N ASN A 84 -1.45 -10.00 8.31
CA ASN A 84 -0.22 -9.47 8.88
C ASN A 84 1.00 -9.97 8.10
N GLY A 85 1.75 -9.04 7.51
CA GLY A 85 2.91 -9.36 6.68
C GLY A 85 2.58 -10.05 5.35
N ALA A 86 1.33 -10.03 4.90
CA ALA A 86 0.90 -10.58 3.64
C ALA A 86 0.16 -9.53 2.82
N TYR A 87 0.64 -9.31 1.60
CA TYR A 87 0.11 -8.33 0.65
C TYR A 87 -0.09 -9.00 -0.71
N ARG A 88 -1.00 -8.46 -1.49
CA ARG A 88 -1.23 -8.87 -2.87
C ARG A 88 -1.20 -7.66 -3.78
N LEU A 89 -0.43 -7.77 -4.86
CA LEU A 89 -0.42 -6.78 -5.93
C LEU A 89 -1.66 -6.92 -6.81
N SER A 90 -2.14 -5.81 -7.35
CA SER A 90 -3.19 -5.82 -8.35
C SER A 90 -2.81 -6.73 -9.53
N PRO A 91 -3.75 -7.53 -10.08
CA PRO A 91 -3.51 -8.32 -11.28
C PRO A 91 -3.02 -7.51 -12.48
N LEU A 92 -3.28 -6.20 -12.50
CA LEU A 92 -2.81 -5.29 -13.55
C LEU A 92 -1.30 -5.06 -13.55
N ILE A 93 -0.64 -5.24 -12.39
CA ILE A 93 0.81 -5.06 -12.22
C ILE A 93 1.52 -6.28 -11.66
N ALA A 94 0.78 -7.24 -11.14
CA ALA A 94 1.34 -8.48 -10.62
C ALA A 94 1.98 -9.32 -11.73
N GLY A 95 2.97 -10.09 -11.35
CA GLY A 95 3.60 -11.06 -12.25
C GLY A 95 2.86 -12.39 -12.21
N PHE A 96 2.72 -13.01 -13.39
CA PHE A 96 2.10 -14.31 -13.59
C PHE A 96 3.04 -15.23 -14.37
N ARG A 97 2.79 -16.53 -14.31
CA ARG A 97 3.58 -17.49 -15.08
C ARG A 97 3.30 -17.40 -16.57
N THR A 98 2.06 -17.07 -16.92
CA THR A 98 1.64 -16.92 -18.31
C THR A 98 0.76 -15.68 -18.50
N PRO A 99 0.72 -15.09 -19.72
CA PRO A 99 -0.21 -14.01 -20.04
C PRO A 99 -1.68 -14.42 -19.87
N ALA A 100 -2.02 -15.68 -20.11
CA ALA A 100 -3.38 -16.18 -19.96
C ALA A 100 -3.85 -16.14 -18.49
N GLU A 101 -2.98 -16.53 -17.56
CA GLU A 101 -3.27 -16.43 -16.12
C GLU A 101 -3.51 -14.98 -15.69
N GLN A 102 -2.72 -14.03 -16.19
CA GLN A 102 -2.90 -12.61 -15.91
C GLN A 102 -4.24 -12.10 -16.45
N LEU A 103 -4.57 -12.42 -17.71
CA LEU A 103 -5.85 -12.00 -18.31
C LEU A 103 -7.05 -12.57 -17.54
N GLN A 104 -6.97 -13.80 -17.09
CA GLN A 104 -8.01 -14.41 -16.25
C GLN A 104 -8.15 -13.69 -14.92
N ALA A 105 -7.05 -13.37 -14.25
CA ALA A 105 -7.06 -12.65 -12.98
C ALA A 105 -7.59 -11.21 -13.14
N ILE A 106 -7.24 -10.52 -14.22
CA ILE A 106 -7.78 -9.19 -14.55
C ILE A 106 -9.30 -9.29 -14.79
N GLY A 107 -9.75 -10.29 -15.55
CA GLY A 107 -11.17 -10.49 -15.82
C GLY A 107 -12.00 -10.85 -14.58
N ALA A 108 -11.37 -11.42 -13.55
CA ALA A 108 -12.01 -11.73 -12.26
C ALA A 108 -11.98 -10.54 -11.26
N THR A 109 -11.32 -9.44 -11.62
CA THR A 109 -11.23 -8.24 -10.76
C THR A 109 -12.42 -7.33 -11.02
N ASP A 110 -13.13 -6.94 -9.97
CA ASP A 110 -14.24 -5.99 -10.06
C ASP A 110 -13.76 -4.61 -10.55
N ASP A 111 -14.62 -3.90 -11.27
CA ASP A 111 -14.31 -2.57 -11.82
C ASP A 111 -13.90 -1.57 -10.72
N ASP A 112 -14.48 -1.68 -9.54
CA ASP A 112 -14.15 -0.83 -8.38
C ASP A 112 -12.76 -1.10 -7.80
N ASP A 113 -12.20 -2.27 -8.07
CA ASP A 113 -10.85 -2.67 -7.64
C ASP A 113 -9.79 -2.46 -8.74
N ARG A 114 -10.18 -1.89 -9.87
CA ARG A 114 -9.28 -1.59 -10.99
C ARG A 114 -8.79 -0.16 -10.93
N PHE A 115 -7.48 0.03 -10.98
CA PHE A 115 -6.87 1.37 -11.03
C PHE A 115 -6.70 1.91 -12.45
N ASP A 116 -6.99 1.13 -13.49
CA ASP A 116 -7.07 1.58 -14.89
C ASP A 116 -8.45 2.14 -15.27
N HIS A 117 -9.37 2.26 -14.32
CA HIS A 117 -10.68 2.88 -14.53
C HIS A 117 -10.53 4.38 -14.74
N PRO A 118 -11.33 5.02 -15.66
CA PRO A 118 -11.20 6.44 -15.99
C PRO A 118 -11.26 7.41 -14.80
N ASN A 119 -11.99 7.05 -13.73
CA ASN A 119 -12.14 7.91 -12.54
C ASN A 119 -11.24 7.47 -11.36
N PHE A 120 -10.18 6.69 -11.61
CA PHE A 120 -9.32 6.17 -10.53
C PHE A 120 -8.65 7.27 -9.71
N GLN A 121 -8.25 8.38 -10.35
CA GLN A 121 -7.63 9.53 -9.68
C GLN A 121 -8.60 10.18 -8.70
N GLU A 122 -9.83 10.44 -9.13
CA GLU A 122 -10.88 11.00 -8.29
C GLU A 122 -11.19 10.11 -7.09
N ARG A 123 -11.33 8.79 -7.31
CA ARG A 123 -11.53 7.82 -6.23
C ARG A 123 -10.38 7.79 -5.23
N TYR A 124 -9.15 7.86 -5.72
CA TYR A 124 -7.97 7.94 -4.88
C TYR A 124 -7.97 9.19 -4.00
N GLU A 125 -8.27 10.36 -4.59
CA GLU A 125 -8.36 11.64 -3.89
C GLU A 125 -9.44 11.61 -2.81
N GLN A 126 -10.65 11.15 -3.14
CA GLN A 126 -11.76 11.02 -2.17
C GLN A 126 -11.40 10.10 -1.00
N GLN A 127 -10.77 8.97 -1.23
CA GLN A 127 -10.34 8.07 -0.16
C GLN A 127 -9.23 8.66 0.71
N THR A 128 -8.31 9.39 0.09
CA THR A 128 -7.24 10.08 0.82
C THR A 128 -7.79 11.19 1.71
N GLU A 129 -8.71 12.01 1.21
CA GLU A 129 -9.38 13.06 1.95
C GLU A 129 -10.17 12.49 3.14
N ALA A 130 -11.01 11.49 2.90
CA ALA A 130 -11.79 10.84 3.95
C ALA A 130 -10.91 10.26 5.07
N TYR A 131 -9.77 9.68 4.71
CA TYR A 131 -8.81 9.16 5.67
C TYR A 131 -8.14 10.27 6.50
N GLU A 132 -7.72 11.36 5.88
CA GLU A 132 -7.10 12.48 6.61
C GLU A 132 -8.12 13.17 7.53
N GLU A 133 -9.38 13.30 7.12
CA GLU A 133 -10.47 13.81 7.97
C GLU A 133 -10.71 12.92 9.18
N GLU A 134 -10.79 11.60 8.99
CA GLU A 134 -10.95 10.64 10.09
C GLU A 134 -9.78 10.70 11.07
N LYS A 135 -8.56 10.81 10.56
CA LYS A 135 -7.35 10.92 11.36
C LYS A 135 -7.32 12.20 12.19
N GLN A 136 -7.73 13.34 11.59
CA GLN A 136 -7.84 14.61 12.30
C GLN A 136 -8.93 14.56 13.38
N ALA A 137 -10.08 13.96 13.09
CA ALA A 137 -11.16 13.81 14.07
C ALA A 137 -10.73 12.95 15.27
N LYS A 138 -10.03 11.84 15.03
CA LYS A 138 -9.46 10.99 16.10
C LYS A 138 -8.40 11.72 16.92
N ALA A 139 -7.55 12.53 16.29
CA ALA A 139 -6.55 13.33 16.98
C ALA A 139 -7.20 14.39 17.88
N ALA A 140 -8.23 15.08 17.37
CA ALA A 140 -8.99 16.08 18.14
C ALA A 140 -9.73 15.46 19.35
N GLU A 141 -10.33 14.28 19.17
CA GLU A 141 -10.98 13.56 20.27
C GLU A 141 -9.98 13.13 21.35
N ARG A 142 -8.80 12.65 20.92
CA ARG A 142 -7.71 12.27 21.84
C ARG A 142 -7.23 13.49 22.64
N GLN A 143 -7.10 14.65 22.00
CA GLN A 143 -6.68 15.88 22.66
C GLN A 143 -7.71 16.33 23.70
N LYS A 144 -9.02 16.29 23.38
CA LYS A 144 -10.09 16.60 24.33
C LYS A 144 -10.08 15.69 25.59
N ARG A 145 -9.71 14.42 25.44
CA ARG A 145 -9.56 13.49 26.56
C ARG A 145 -8.36 13.80 27.45
N LEU A 146 -7.33 14.43 26.90
CA LEU A 146 -6.10 14.79 27.61
C LEU A 146 -6.19 16.17 28.29
N GLU A 147 -7.16 17.00 27.92
CA GLU A 147 -7.42 18.27 28.62
C GLU A 147 -7.97 17.99 30.02
N PRO A 148 -7.30 18.47 31.08
CA PRO A 148 -7.83 18.31 32.44
C PRO A 148 -9.20 19.00 32.57
N PRO A 149 -10.14 18.42 33.33
CA PRO A 149 -11.44 19.03 33.53
C PRO A 149 -11.26 20.45 34.05
N ILE A 150 -11.89 21.41 33.37
CA ILE A 150 -11.86 22.82 33.77
C ILE A 150 -12.38 22.88 35.19
N ASN A 151 -11.50 23.22 36.13
CA ASN A 151 -11.83 23.33 37.54
C ASN A 151 -12.65 24.61 37.73
N LEU A 152 -13.98 24.49 37.68
CA LEU A 152 -14.95 25.59 37.89
C LEU A 152 -14.89 26.21 39.30
N ALA A 153 -14.07 25.61 40.18
CA ALA A 153 -13.91 26.09 41.57
C ALA A 153 -13.14 27.41 41.69
N THR A 154 -12.42 27.86 40.66
CA THR A 154 -11.61 29.09 40.71
C THR A 154 -12.37 30.36 40.34
N ARG A 155 -13.66 30.28 39.98
CA ARG A 155 -14.48 31.46 39.59
C ARG A 155 -15.34 32.08 40.71
N ARG A 156 -15.14 31.70 41.96
CA ARG A 156 -15.81 32.34 43.12
C ARG A 156 -14.79 32.90 44.08
N ARG A 157 -14.12 33.98 43.72
CA ARG A 157 -13.50 34.95 44.62
C ARG A 157 -13.16 36.23 43.83
N THR A 158 -14.13 37.05 43.64
CA THR A 158 -14.05 38.54 43.66
C THR A 158 -15.41 39.05 43.98
#